data_8c7869fc68a2ffe863cdc084437d0edb
#
_entry.id   8c7869fc68a2ffe863cdc084437d0edb
#
_cell.length_a   1.000
_cell.length_b   1.000
_cell.length_c   1.000
_cell.angle_alpha   90.00
_cell.angle_beta   90.00
_cell.angle_gamma   90.00
#
_symmetry.space_group_name_H-M   'P 1'
#
loop_
_entity.id
_entity.type
_entity.pdbx_description
1 polymer ?
#
loop_
_entity_poly.entity_id
_entity_poly.type
_entity_poly.pdbx_seq_one_letter_code
_entity_poly.pdbx_strand_id
1 'polypeptide(L)'
;KQSYNVLIEINLKLEKDNIDPSNDEITGEYFNNNVVFESNKSDGLEFLYDGKNSGNTWYPNKNTFLTMTFPELTRILGVRINFDTGYYSLGCLNVYADEGNGFISYGKLTRNANGTIYLKFKEPADIRALKFDGMLTTSGGTGPDIYEITFIK
;
A
#
# COMPACT_ATOMS: atom_id res chain seq x y z
N LYS A 1 -10.90 -19.44 -22.83
CA LYS A 1 -11.63 -18.34 -22.18
C LYS A 1 -11.65 -18.51 -20.67
N GLN A 2 -11.93 -19.72 -20.23
CA GLN A 2 -11.82 -20.05 -18.81
C GLN A 2 -10.38 -19.89 -18.32
N SER A 3 -9.40 -20.31 -19.13
CA SER A 3 -7.99 -20.17 -18.80
C SER A 3 -7.54 -18.73 -18.67
N TYR A 4 -8.19 -17.81 -19.34
CA TYR A 4 -7.93 -16.39 -19.23
C TYR A 4 -8.13 -15.88 -17.81
N ASN A 5 -9.31 -16.16 -17.23
CA ASN A 5 -9.65 -15.70 -15.88
C ASN A 5 -8.74 -16.35 -14.83
N VAL A 6 -8.44 -17.64 -15.02
CA VAL A 6 -7.53 -18.36 -14.13
C VAL A 6 -6.14 -17.74 -14.14
N LEU A 7 -5.61 -17.36 -15.32
CA LEU A 7 -4.28 -16.72 -15.40
C LEU A 7 -4.26 -15.35 -14.71
N ILE A 8 -5.33 -14.57 -14.84
CA ILE A 8 -5.43 -13.28 -14.15
C ILE A 8 -5.42 -13.48 -12.64
N GLU A 9 -6.18 -14.43 -12.12
CA GLU A 9 -6.24 -14.71 -10.69
C GLU A 9 -4.90 -15.18 -10.15
N ILE A 10 -4.16 -16.02 -10.87
CA ILE A 10 -2.85 -16.52 -10.47
C ILE A 10 -1.84 -15.39 -10.33
N ASN A 11 -1.96 -14.34 -11.14
CA ASN A 11 -1.01 -13.23 -11.13
C ASN A 11 -1.20 -12.25 -9.97
N LEU A 12 -2.32 -12.34 -9.25
CA LEU A 12 -2.54 -11.47 -8.09
C LEU A 12 -1.68 -11.93 -6.92
N LYS A 13 -1.00 -10.99 -6.28
CA LYS A 13 0.00 -11.25 -5.24
C LYS A 13 -0.47 -10.91 -3.83
N LEU A 14 -1.56 -10.16 -3.70
CA LEU A 14 -2.12 -9.85 -2.40
C LEU A 14 -2.98 -10.99 -1.90
N GLU A 15 -2.95 -11.24 -0.59
CA GLU A 15 -3.60 -12.41 0.01
C GLU A 15 -5.10 -12.42 -0.21
N LYS A 16 -5.77 -11.32 -0.12
CA LYS A 16 -7.24 -11.24 -0.26
C LYS A 16 -7.61 -10.40 -1.47
N ASP A 17 -7.30 -10.89 -2.64
CA ASP A 17 -7.48 -10.20 -3.92
C ASP A 17 -8.79 -9.39 -3.97
N ASN A 18 -8.69 -8.07 -4.06
CA ASN A 18 -9.83 -7.15 -4.23
C ASN A 18 -10.85 -7.15 -3.09
N ILE A 19 -10.55 -7.75 -1.95
CA ILE A 19 -11.43 -7.76 -0.79
C ILE A 19 -10.75 -7.10 0.39
N ASP A 20 -11.48 -6.93 1.47
CA ASP A 20 -10.99 -6.26 2.66
C ASP A 20 -9.67 -6.88 3.12
N PRO A 21 -8.61 -6.07 3.27
CA PRO A 21 -7.36 -6.56 3.82
C PRO A 21 -7.55 -6.95 5.29
N SER A 22 -6.65 -7.79 5.77
CA SER A 22 -6.65 -8.19 7.16
C SER A 22 -6.33 -7.01 8.06
N ASN A 23 -6.96 -6.99 9.23
CA ASN A 23 -6.55 -6.12 10.33
C ASN A 23 -5.54 -6.82 11.23
N ASP A 24 -5.27 -8.10 10.95
CA ASP A 24 -4.35 -8.90 11.75
C ASP A 24 -2.93 -8.47 11.48
N GLU A 25 -2.21 -8.23 12.54
CA GLU A 25 -0.81 -7.85 12.48
C GLU A 25 0.01 -8.93 11.77
N ILE A 26 0.89 -8.50 10.86
CA ILE A 26 1.83 -9.38 10.21
C ILE A 26 3.05 -9.52 11.11
N THR A 27 3.43 -10.75 11.44
CA THR A 27 4.62 -11.02 12.24
C THR A 27 5.87 -10.78 11.40
N GLY A 28 6.82 -9.99 11.90
CA GLY A 28 8.05 -9.68 11.20
C GLY A 28 8.71 -8.42 11.73
N GLU A 29 9.72 -7.98 11.03
CA GLU A 29 10.44 -6.74 11.34
C GLU A 29 9.83 -5.58 10.55
N TYR A 30 9.37 -4.56 11.26
CA TYR A 30 8.74 -3.36 10.68
C TYR A 30 9.80 -2.29 10.44
N PHE A 31 9.79 -1.70 9.24
CA PHE A 31 10.76 -0.67 8.87
C PHE A 31 10.19 0.26 7.80
N ASN A 32 10.71 1.48 7.73
CA ASN A 32 10.59 2.38 6.59
C ASN A 32 11.82 3.29 6.44
N ASN A 33 12.82 3.10 7.30
CA ASN A 33 14.08 3.82 7.16
C ASN A 33 14.82 3.38 5.89
N ASN A 34 15.53 4.31 5.28
CA ASN A 34 16.27 4.12 4.03
C ASN A 34 15.40 3.78 2.80
N VAL A 35 14.09 3.83 2.94
CA VAL A 35 13.16 3.72 1.81
C VAL A 35 12.96 5.12 1.23
N VAL A 36 13.06 5.25 -0.09
CA VAL A 36 12.87 6.53 -0.76
C VAL A 36 11.41 6.65 -1.20
N PHE A 37 10.71 7.61 -0.62
CA PHE A 37 9.31 7.91 -0.97
C PHE A 37 9.28 9.02 -2.01
N GLU A 38 8.56 8.80 -3.10
CA GLU A 38 8.40 9.75 -4.19
C GLU A 38 6.95 9.80 -4.63
N SER A 39 6.47 11.00 -4.97
CA SER A 39 5.08 11.20 -5.38
C SER A 39 4.97 12.47 -6.22
N ASN A 40 3.97 12.51 -7.09
CA ASN A 40 3.56 13.76 -7.76
C ASN A 40 2.80 14.69 -6.80
N LYS A 41 2.59 14.28 -5.55
CA LYS A 41 2.14 15.13 -4.45
C LYS A 41 3.16 15.06 -3.32
N SER A 42 4.11 15.98 -3.36
CA SER A 42 5.24 15.99 -2.42
C SER A 42 4.93 16.64 -1.08
N ASP A 43 3.89 17.48 -1.02
CA ASP A 43 3.52 18.20 0.20
C ASP A 43 3.07 17.22 1.28
N GLY A 44 3.75 17.23 2.42
CA GLY A 44 3.45 16.34 3.54
C GLY A 44 3.95 14.90 3.37
N LEU A 45 4.69 14.60 2.30
CA LEU A 45 5.15 13.25 2.01
C LEU A 45 6.02 12.68 3.13
N GLU A 46 6.80 13.53 3.81
CA GLU A 46 7.66 13.13 4.92
C GLU A 46 6.89 12.58 6.12
N PHE A 47 5.61 12.89 6.25
CA PHE A 47 4.79 12.36 7.33
C PHE A 47 4.61 10.84 7.24
N LEU A 48 4.71 10.27 6.04
CA LEU A 48 4.55 8.83 5.83
C LEU A 48 5.63 7.98 6.50
N TYR A 49 6.76 8.58 6.86
CA TYR A 49 7.89 7.85 7.46
C TYR A 49 8.51 8.58 8.65
N ASP A 50 7.70 9.36 9.38
CA ASP A 50 8.18 10.11 10.56
C ASP A 50 8.05 9.32 11.88
N GLY A 51 7.56 8.09 11.81
CA GLY A 51 7.37 7.24 12.98
C GLY A 51 6.13 7.55 13.80
N LYS A 52 5.21 8.35 13.27
CA LYS A 52 3.99 8.76 13.97
C LYS A 52 2.75 8.27 13.23
N ASN A 53 1.81 7.73 13.98
CA ASN A 53 0.53 7.30 13.41
C ASN A 53 -0.64 8.16 13.88
N SER A 54 -0.36 9.41 14.19
CA SER A 54 -1.36 10.42 14.56
C SER A 54 -0.81 11.82 14.25
N GLY A 55 -1.67 12.81 14.17
CA GLY A 55 -1.28 14.19 13.93
C GLY A 55 -1.26 14.54 12.45
N ASN A 56 -0.09 14.80 11.89
CA ASN A 56 0.03 15.23 10.50
C ASN A 56 -0.18 14.06 9.53
N THR A 57 -0.84 14.34 8.41
CA THR A 57 -1.16 13.34 7.39
C THR A 57 -0.66 13.78 6.01
N TRP A 58 -0.41 12.80 5.17
CA TRP A 58 -0.30 12.97 3.73
C TRP A 58 -1.65 12.59 3.11
N TYR A 59 -2.19 13.43 2.23
CA TYR A 59 -3.52 13.21 1.67
C TYR A 59 -3.49 13.26 0.14
N PRO A 60 -3.37 12.11 -0.51
CA PRO A 60 -3.35 12.00 -1.97
C PRO A 60 -4.75 12.22 -2.56
N ASN A 61 -4.81 12.43 -3.88
CA ASN A 61 -6.05 12.39 -4.64
C ASN A 61 -6.02 11.20 -5.62
N LYS A 62 -7.08 11.04 -6.40
CA LYS A 62 -7.20 9.91 -7.33
C LYS A 62 -6.12 9.88 -8.42
N ASN A 63 -5.48 11.01 -8.70
CA ASN A 63 -4.42 11.12 -9.70
C ASN A 63 -3.03 11.05 -9.10
N THR A 64 -2.94 10.87 -7.79
CA THR A 64 -1.67 10.78 -7.08
C THR A 64 -1.11 9.37 -7.18
N PHE A 65 0.18 9.25 -7.46
CA PHE A 65 0.92 8.01 -7.27
C PHE A 65 1.92 8.18 -6.13
N LEU A 66 2.26 7.07 -5.50
CA LEU A 66 3.28 7.00 -4.47
C LEU A 66 4.21 5.84 -4.81
N THR A 67 5.49 6.12 -4.97
CA THR A 67 6.52 5.11 -5.20
C THR A 67 7.44 5.05 -4.00
N MET A 68 7.71 3.84 -3.53
CA MET A 68 8.54 3.58 -2.36
C MET A 68 9.62 2.60 -2.78
N THR A 69 10.85 3.11 -2.90
CA THR A 69 12.00 2.37 -3.44
C THR A 69 12.94 1.95 -2.32
N PHE A 70 13.24 0.65 -2.27
CA PHE A 70 14.18 0.09 -1.30
C PHE A 70 15.62 0.30 -1.78
N PRO A 71 16.61 0.36 -0.86
CA PRO A 71 18.02 0.51 -1.25
C PRO A 71 18.52 -0.64 -2.13
N GLU A 72 17.95 -1.81 -1.96
CA GLU A 72 18.29 -3.02 -2.70
C GLU A 72 17.07 -3.92 -2.81
N LEU A 73 17.18 -4.98 -3.59
CA LEU A 73 16.14 -6.00 -3.67
C LEU A 73 15.90 -6.58 -2.27
N THR A 74 14.70 -6.44 -1.76
CA THR A 74 14.36 -6.74 -0.37
C THR A 74 13.18 -7.69 -0.31
N ARG A 75 13.28 -8.73 0.53
CA ARG A 75 12.18 -9.67 0.76
C ARG A 75 11.16 -9.04 1.69
N ILE A 76 9.95 -8.88 1.20
CA ILE A 76 8.85 -8.20 1.91
C ILE A 76 7.70 -9.18 2.12
N LEU A 77 7.16 -9.18 3.33
CA LEU A 77 5.99 -9.98 3.70
C LEU A 77 4.69 -9.23 3.45
N GLY A 78 4.73 -7.91 3.58
CA GLY A 78 3.56 -7.07 3.43
C GLY A 78 3.82 -5.63 3.83
N VAL A 79 2.74 -4.84 3.93
CA VAL A 79 2.78 -3.41 4.24
C VAL A 79 1.72 -3.09 5.28
N ARG A 80 2.05 -2.24 6.23
CA ARG A 80 1.08 -1.66 7.16
C ARG A 80 0.84 -0.21 6.78
N ILE A 81 -0.42 0.19 6.67
CA ILE A 81 -0.83 1.57 6.42
C ILE A 81 -1.67 2.04 7.60
N ASN A 82 -1.22 3.09 8.27
CA ASN A 82 -1.98 3.78 9.31
C ASN A 82 -2.63 5.03 8.69
N PHE A 83 -3.92 5.19 8.88
CA PHE A 83 -4.68 6.28 8.29
C PHE A 83 -5.78 6.77 9.24
N ASP A 84 -6.35 7.93 8.92
CA ASP A 84 -7.42 8.52 9.72
C ASP A 84 -8.70 7.70 9.60
N THR A 85 -9.45 7.63 10.68
CA THR A 85 -10.78 7.02 10.69
C THR A 85 -11.84 8.09 10.41
N GLY A 86 -12.97 7.69 9.85
CA GLY A 86 -14.06 8.61 9.57
C GLY A 86 -14.08 9.06 8.11
N TYR A 87 -14.36 10.32 7.87
CA TYR A 87 -14.65 10.83 6.53
C TYR A 87 -13.49 10.68 5.55
N TYR A 88 -12.27 10.90 6.01
CA TYR A 88 -11.06 10.84 5.17
C TYR A 88 -10.29 9.52 5.32
N SER A 89 -10.97 8.47 5.71
CA SER A 89 -10.36 7.15 5.82
C SER A 89 -10.03 6.57 4.45
N LEU A 90 -8.92 5.83 4.37
CA LEU A 90 -8.52 5.15 3.15
C LEU A 90 -9.51 4.03 2.81
N GLY A 91 -10.09 4.08 1.61
CA GLY A 91 -11.10 3.13 1.16
C GLY A 91 -10.61 2.14 0.12
N CYS A 92 -9.76 2.58 -0.80
CA CYS A 92 -9.19 1.68 -1.81
C CYS A 92 -7.87 2.20 -2.33
N LEU A 93 -7.09 1.32 -2.92
CA LEU A 93 -5.88 1.66 -3.66
C LEU A 93 -5.46 0.50 -4.57
N ASN A 94 -4.74 0.83 -5.62
CA ASN A 94 -4.07 -0.15 -6.46
C ASN A 94 -2.64 -0.34 -5.97
N VAL A 95 -2.18 -1.58 -5.95
CA VAL A 95 -0.85 -1.95 -5.48
C VAL A 95 -0.04 -2.54 -6.62
N TYR A 96 1.15 -2.02 -6.83
CA TYR A 96 2.12 -2.51 -7.81
C TYR A 96 3.44 -2.75 -7.12
N ALA A 97 4.20 -3.72 -7.63
CA ALA A 97 5.55 -3.98 -7.14
C ALA A 97 6.51 -4.20 -8.30
N ASP A 98 7.76 -3.80 -8.10
CA ASP A 98 8.85 -4.03 -9.05
C ASP A 98 9.72 -5.19 -8.51
N GLU A 99 9.65 -6.32 -9.18
CA GLU A 99 10.45 -7.51 -8.85
C GLU A 99 11.79 -7.53 -9.60
N GLY A 100 12.11 -6.45 -10.30
CA GLY A 100 13.35 -6.29 -11.05
C GLY A 100 13.18 -5.92 -12.52
N ASN A 101 11.95 -6.01 -13.05
CA ASN A 101 11.66 -5.79 -14.47
C ASN A 101 10.55 -4.74 -14.70
N GLY A 102 10.37 -3.83 -13.75
CA GLY A 102 9.33 -2.82 -13.80
C GLY A 102 8.13 -3.19 -12.92
N PHE A 103 7.20 -2.26 -12.80
CA PHE A 103 6.03 -2.46 -11.95
C PHE A 103 5.03 -3.40 -12.57
N ILE A 104 4.58 -4.37 -11.80
CA ILE A 104 3.48 -5.27 -12.12
C ILE A 104 2.39 -5.12 -11.05
N SER A 105 1.14 -5.38 -11.43
CA SER A 105 0.03 -5.29 -10.49
C SER A 105 0.10 -6.40 -9.46
N TYR A 106 -0.02 -6.03 -8.18
CA TYR A 106 -0.18 -6.98 -7.08
C TYR A 106 -1.64 -7.13 -6.65
N GLY A 107 -2.50 -6.24 -7.12
CA GLY A 107 -3.91 -6.27 -6.87
C GLY A 107 -4.49 -4.91 -6.52
N LYS A 108 -5.78 -4.88 -6.32
CA LYS A 108 -6.52 -3.70 -5.90
C LYS A 108 -7.24 -4.01 -4.60
N LEU A 109 -7.17 -3.09 -3.66
CA LEU A 109 -7.78 -3.26 -2.34
C LEU A 109 -8.96 -2.33 -2.18
N THR A 110 -10.00 -2.84 -1.55
CA THR A 110 -11.13 -2.07 -1.06
C THR A 110 -11.41 -2.50 0.37
N ARG A 111 -11.93 -1.58 1.20
CA ARG A 111 -12.19 -1.92 2.59
C ARG A 111 -13.04 -0.88 3.30
N ASN A 112 -13.50 -1.22 4.49
CA ASN A 112 -14.07 -0.30 5.46
C ASN A 112 -12.98 0.21 6.41
N ALA A 113 -13.10 1.45 6.82
CA ALA A 113 -12.09 2.09 7.64
C ALA A 113 -12.06 1.56 9.06
N ASN A 114 -10.87 1.42 9.60
CA ASN A 114 -10.62 1.16 11.02
C ASN A 114 -9.28 1.71 11.51
N GLY A 115 -8.61 2.52 10.70
CA GLY A 115 -7.38 3.21 11.09
C GLY A 115 -6.09 2.50 10.71
N THR A 116 -6.10 1.19 10.52
CA THR A 116 -4.90 0.42 10.15
C THR A 116 -5.28 -0.71 9.22
N ILE A 117 -4.47 -0.92 8.19
CA ILE A 117 -4.58 -2.10 7.34
C ILE A 117 -3.22 -2.78 7.20
N TYR A 118 -3.26 -4.10 7.06
CA TYR A 118 -2.10 -4.94 6.78
C TYR A 118 -2.30 -5.59 5.42
N LEU A 119 -1.51 -5.15 4.44
CA LEU A 119 -1.51 -5.70 3.10
C LEU A 119 -0.54 -6.88 3.07
N LYS A 120 -1.04 -8.08 3.29
CA LYS A 120 -0.22 -9.27 3.30
C LYS A 120 -0.07 -9.82 1.88
N PHE A 121 1.16 -10.13 1.48
CA PHE A 121 1.40 -10.82 0.23
C PHE A 121 1.11 -12.31 0.39
N LYS A 122 0.62 -12.96 -0.66
CA LYS A 122 0.37 -14.42 -0.64
C LYS A 122 1.65 -15.19 -0.34
N GLU A 123 2.76 -14.73 -0.92
CA GLU A 123 4.09 -15.26 -0.68
C GLU A 123 5.02 -14.09 -0.41
N PRO A 124 6.06 -14.27 0.44
CA PRO A 124 7.10 -13.25 0.54
C PRO A 124 7.66 -12.93 -0.84
N ALA A 125 7.84 -11.66 -1.14
CA ALA A 125 8.28 -11.21 -2.45
C ALA A 125 9.58 -10.43 -2.36
N ASP A 126 10.52 -10.74 -3.25
CA ASP A 126 11.75 -9.97 -3.39
C ASP A 126 11.48 -8.82 -4.34
N ILE A 127 11.44 -7.60 -3.83
CA ILE A 127 11.04 -6.42 -4.59
C ILE A 127 12.02 -5.27 -4.42
N ARG A 128 12.11 -4.45 -5.45
CA ARG A 128 12.89 -3.19 -5.44
C ARG A 128 12.06 -2.04 -4.95
N ALA A 129 10.78 -2.03 -5.28
CA ALA A 129 9.90 -0.91 -5.01
C ALA A 129 8.45 -1.35 -4.97
N LEU A 130 7.65 -0.57 -4.24
CA LEU A 130 6.19 -0.62 -4.28
C LEU A 130 5.66 0.67 -4.86
N LYS A 131 4.49 0.60 -5.48
CA LYS A 131 3.78 1.76 -5.97
C LYS A 131 2.30 1.64 -5.62
N PHE A 132 1.73 2.73 -5.14
CA PHE A 132 0.28 2.87 -4.91
C PHE A 132 -0.26 3.96 -5.82
N ASP A 133 -1.45 3.77 -6.34
CA ASP A 133 -2.25 4.80 -6.98
C ASP A 133 -3.74 4.52 -6.78
N GLY A 134 -4.60 5.38 -7.32
CA GLY A 134 -6.04 5.21 -7.19
C GLY A 134 -6.51 5.25 -5.74
N MET A 135 -5.86 6.04 -4.90
CA MET A 135 -6.17 6.14 -3.47
C MET A 135 -7.39 7.03 -3.25
N LEU A 136 -8.47 6.42 -2.76
CA LEU A 136 -9.74 7.10 -2.50
C LEU A 136 -10.20 6.84 -1.08
N THR A 137 -11.08 7.71 -0.58
CA THR A 137 -11.73 7.51 0.72
C THR A 137 -12.75 6.37 0.65
N THR A 138 -13.23 5.92 1.80
CA THR A 138 -14.27 4.88 1.87
C THR A 138 -15.57 5.29 1.19
N SER A 139 -15.85 6.58 1.09
CA SER A 139 -16.99 7.11 0.36
C SER A 139 -16.74 7.27 -1.14
N GLY A 140 -15.55 6.95 -1.61
CA GLY A 140 -15.17 7.11 -3.03
C GLY A 140 -14.67 8.50 -3.38
N GLY A 141 -14.47 9.38 -2.39
CA GLY A 141 -13.92 10.71 -2.59
C GLY A 141 -12.40 10.75 -2.62
N THR A 142 -11.86 11.95 -2.76
CA THR A 142 -10.41 12.16 -2.79
C THR A 142 -9.90 12.56 -1.41
N GLY A 143 -8.58 12.43 -1.20
CA GLY A 143 -7.92 12.96 -0.02
C GLY A 143 -8.02 12.10 1.23
N PRO A 144 -7.87 10.77 1.14
CA PRO A 144 -7.71 10.00 2.37
C PRO A 144 -6.48 10.50 3.14
N ASP A 145 -6.63 10.60 4.46
CA ASP A 145 -5.56 11.08 5.35
C ASP A 145 -4.72 9.90 5.82
N ILE A 146 -3.47 9.83 5.39
CA ILE A 146 -2.56 8.73 5.71
C ILE A 146 -1.47 9.23 6.66
N TYR A 147 -1.30 8.52 7.79
CA TYR A 147 -0.31 8.89 8.81
C TYR A 147 1.06 8.29 8.53
N GLU A 148 1.11 6.98 8.27
CA GLU A 148 2.37 6.24 8.22
C GLU A 148 2.26 5.04 7.31
N ILE A 149 3.32 4.74 6.56
CA ILE A 149 3.45 3.51 5.78
C ILE A 149 4.71 2.79 6.23
N THR A 150 4.56 1.52 6.60
CA THR A 150 5.63 0.69 7.14
C THR A 150 5.66 -0.64 6.42
N PHE A 151 6.84 -1.13 6.10
CA PHE A 151 7.04 -2.42 5.43
C PHE A 151 7.41 -3.47 6.44
N ILE A 152 7.11 -4.73 6.13
CA ILE A 152 7.38 -5.86 7.03
C ILE A 152 8.25 -6.87 6.28
N LYS A 153 9.35 -7.26 6.92
CA LYS A 153 10.26 -8.29 6.41
C LYS A 153 10.57 -9.35 7.43
#